data_0ebf00a7bd14be6115d2de7f8ec2fc94
#
_entry.id   0ebf00a7bd14be6115d2de7f8ec2fc94
#
_cell.length_a   1.000
_cell.length_b   1.000
_cell.length_c   1.000
_cell.angle_alpha   90.00
_cell.angle_beta   90.00
_cell.angle_gamma   90.00
#
_symmetry.space_group_name_H-M   'P 1'
#
loop_
_entity.id
_entity.type
_entity.pdbx_description
1 polymer ?
#
loop_
_entity_poly.entity_id
_entity_poly.type
_entity_poly.pdbx_seq_one_letter_code
_entity_poly.pdbx_strand_id
1 'polypeptide(L)'
;MGRNDPPAVAYVYAPDRTAAQPIAHLSGFKGVLQVDGYAGYRALANKGDVTLAFCWAHLRRRFYERVVAEASPIANEALQRIAALYRIETDIRRCAPDARRAVRQERSRPIVAELEPWLREKLALLSRKSKLAQAIRYGLSHWDGLVRFLDDGRVEIDSNTVERRSGLSPSRAKNALFAGSDGGAESWAVIASLIETCKLNGVDPYAYLADTLTRIVGGHLARAIDELLPWAYVGAQPLQDAA
;
A
#
# COMPACT_ATOMS: atom_id res chain seq x y z
N MET A 1 3.55 -20.61 -4.10
CA MET A 1 3.10 -20.30 -5.48
C MET A 1 2.42 -18.96 -5.41
N GLY A 2 3.02 -17.89 -5.95
CA GLY A 2 2.33 -16.62 -6.14
C GLY A 2 1.25 -16.86 -7.18
N ARG A 3 -0.01 -16.66 -6.81
CA ARG A 3 -1.08 -16.61 -7.78
C ARG A 3 -0.77 -15.48 -8.76
N ASN A 4 -0.80 -15.78 -10.05
CA ASN A 4 -0.81 -14.76 -11.12
C ASN A 4 -2.21 -14.11 -11.21
N ASP A 5 -2.79 -13.80 -10.08
CA ASP A 5 -4.07 -13.10 -10.07
C ASP A 5 -3.84 -11.68 -10.60
N PRO A 6 -4.69 -11.18 -11.48
CA PRO A 6 -4.58 -9.83 -12.03
C PRO A 6 -4.67 -8.80 -10.90
N PRO A 7 -3.90 -7.72 -10.96
CA PRO A 7 -3.94 -6.68 -9.94
C PRO A 7 -5.28 -5.96 -9.94
N ALA A 8 -5.80 -5.69 -8.75
CA ALA A 8 -7.04 -4.96 -8.57
C ALA A 8 -6.92 -3.89 -7.48
N VAL A 9 -7.76 -2.87 -7.59
CA VAL A 9 -7.98 -1.85 -6.55
C VAL A 9 -9.43 -1.90 -6.12
N ALA A 10 -9.68 -1.89 -4.82
CA ALA A 10 -11.01 -1.73 -4.25
C ALA A 10 -11.03 -0.50 -3.33
N TYR A 11 -11.83 0.48 -3.68
CA TYR A 11 -12.20 1.57 -2.78
C TYR A 11 -13.49 1.19 -2.06
N VAL A 12 -13.50 1.41 -0.77
CA VAL A 12 -14.67 1.14 0.06
C VAL A 12 -15.04 2.42 0.78
N TYR A 13 -16.28 2.85 0.62
CA TYR A 13 -16.81 3.94 1.41
C TYR A 13 -16.95 3.50 2.86
N ALA A 14 -16.58 4.37 3.78
CA ALA A 14 -16.77 4.16 5.21
C ALA A 14 -17.28 5.47 5.83
N PRO A 15 -18.36 5.45 6.61
CA PRO A 15 -18.94 6.65 7.22
C PRO A 15 -18.04 7.24 8.32
N ASP A 16 -17.13 6.43 8.85
CA ASP A 16 -16.19 6.82 9.89
C ASP A 16 -14.81 6.17 9.71
N ARG A 17 -13.88 6.50 10.60
CA ARG A 17 -12.51 5.95 10.61
C ARG A 17 -12.29 4.99 11.80
N THR A 18 -13.32 4.31 12.25
CA THR A 18 -13.20 3.33 13.33
C THR A 18 -12.55 2.03 12.85
N ALA A 19 -12.02 1.24 13.80
CA ALA A 19 -11.45 -0.07 13.50
C ALA A 19 -12.50 -1.09 13.01
N ALA A 20 -13.79 -0.83 13.26
CA ALA A 20 -14.89 -1.69 12.80
C ALA A 20 -14.93 -1.81 11.27
N GLN A 21 -14.64 -0.73 10.55
CA GLN A 21 -14.69 -0.69 9.09
C GLN A 21 -13.71 -1.67 8.44
N PRO A 22 -12.39 -1.58 8.68
CA PRO A 22 -11.46 -2.55 8.09
C PRO A 22 -11.67 -3.96 8.59
N ILE A 23 -12.15 -4.18 9.82
CA ILE A 23 -12.48 -5.50 10.34
C ILE A 23 -13.64 -6.14 9.55
N ALA A 24 -14.70 -5.38 9.31
CA ALA A 24 -15.84 -5.87 8.54
C ALA A 24 -15.44 -6.16 7.08
N HIS A 25 -14.75 -5.21 6.44
CA HIS A 25 -14.38 -5.32 5.04
C HIS A 25 -13.38 -6.45 4.76
N LEU A 26 -12.42 -6.67 5.67
CA LEU A 26 -11.40 -7.72 5.56
C LEU A 26 -11.80 -9.01 6.32
N SER A 27 -13.08 -9.17 6.62
CA SER A 27 -13.57 -10.39 7.26
C SER A 27 -13.26 -11.61 6.38
N GLY A 28 -12.60 -12.62 6.96
CA GLY A 28 -12.17 -13.82 6.23
C GLY A 28 -10.88 -13.69 5.43
N PHE A 29 -10.27 -12.50 5.36
CA PHE A 29 -8.96 -12.35 4.73
C PHE A 29 -7.89 -13.10 5.54
N LYS A 30 -7.02 -13.83 4.82
CA LYS A 30 -5.87 -14.56 5.37
C LYS A 30 -4.61 -14.23 4.58
N GLY A 31 -3.55 -13.93 5.30
CA GLY A 31 -2.25 -13.66 4.67
C GLY A 31 -1.60 -12.36 5.13
N VAL A 32 -0.74 -11.79 4.28
CA VAL A 32 0.00 -10.55 4.59
C VAL A 32 -0.81 -9.34 4.14
N LEU A 33 -1.11 -8.45 5.08
CA LEU A 33 -1.75 -7.18 4.84
C LEU A 33 -0.71 -6.05 5.05
N GLN A 34 -0.36 -5.36 3.98
CA GLN A 34 0.54 -4.20 4.06
C GLN A 34 -0.26 -2.93 4.34
N VAL A 35 0.12 -2.22 5.41
CA VAL A 35 -0.64 -1.07 5.93
C VAL A 35 0.27 0.13 6.27
N ASP A 36 -0.33 1.30 6.40
CA ASP A 36 0.32 2.57 6.76
C ASP A 36 0.64 2.73 8.27
N GLY A 37 0.25 1.75 9.09
CA GLY A 37 0.41 1.80 10.56
C GLY A 37 -0.80 2.37 11.31
N TYR A 38 -1.97 2.51 10.65
CA TYR A 38 -3.20 2.82 11.35
C TYR A 38 -3.55 1.72 12.37
N ALA A 39 -3.79 2.15 13.62
CA ALA A 39 -3.98 1.24 14.76
C ALA A 39 -5.19 0.27 14.60
N GLY A 40 -6.19 0.65 13.81
CA GLY A 40 -7.38 -0.16 13.54
C GLY A 40 -7.07 -1.54 12.93
N TYR A 41 -5.96 -1.68 12.19
CA TYR A 41 -5.57 -2.96 11.60
C TYR A 41 -4.98 -3.96 12.60
N ARG A 42 -4.55 -3.51 13.80
CA ARG A 42 -3.99 -4.42 14.82
C ARG A 42 -5.00 -5.45 15.30
N ALA A 43 -6.28 -5.08 15.34
CA ALA A 43 -7.35 -5.99 15.73
C ALA A 43 -7.53 -7.17 14.76
N LEU A 44 -7.19 -6.99 13.47
CA LEU A 44 -7.18 -8.07 12.47
C LEU A 44 -6.03 -9.05 12.74
N ALA A 45 -4.84 -8.55 13.04
CA ALA A 45 -3.68 -9.39 13.33
C ALA A 45 -3.87 -10.25 14.60
N ASN A 46 -4.58 -9.73 15.60
CA ASN A 46 -4.84 -10.45 16.85
C ASN A 46 -5.71 -11.71 16.67
N LYS A 47 -6.42 -11.84 15.56
CA LYS A 47 -7.21 -13.04 15.21
C LYS A 47 -6.37 -14.18 14.62
N GLY A 48 -5.06 -13.96 14.38
CA GLY A 48 -4.10 -15.00 13.97
C GLY A 48 -3.98 -15.29 12.48
N ASP A 49 -4.98 -14.93 11.67
CA ASP A 49 -4.99 -15.24 10.23
C ASP A 49 -4.34 -14.13 9.36
N VAL A 50 -4.22 -12.92 9.89
CA VAL A 50 -3.67 -11.75 9.20
C VAL A 50 -2.32 -11.38 9.77
N THR A 51 -1.34 -11.29 8.91
CA THR A 51 0.01 -10.84 9.23
C THR A 51 0.22 -9.42 8.72
N LEU A 52 0.53 -8.46 9.60
CA LEU A 52 0.76 -7.08 9.18
C LEU A 52 2.18 -6.88 8.66
N ALA A 53 2.30 -6.21 7.52
CA ALA A 53 3.53 -5.60 7.04
C ALA A 53 3.38 -4.08 7.03
N PHE A 54 4.43 -3.35 7.42
CA PHE A 54 4.39 -1.89 7.50
C PHE A 54 5.22 -1.24 6.40
N CYS A 55 4.80 -0.04 6.02
CA CYS A 55 5.38 0.73 4.93
C CYS A 55 6.58 1.56 5.41
N TRP A 56 7.77 1.32 4.83
CA TRP A 56 8.97 2.10 5.11
C TRP A 56 8.87 3.57 4.70
N ALA A 57 8.04 3.91 3.70
CA ALA A 57 7.84 5.29 3.31
C ALA A 57 7.26 6.14 4.45
N HIS A 58 6.35 5.57 5.28
CA HIS A 58 5.79 6.25 6.43
C HIS A 58 6.84 6.49 7.53
N LEU A 59 7.72 5.53 7.80
CA LEU A 59 8.84 5.71 8.72
C LEU A 59 9.83 6.76 8.18
N ARG A 60 10.20 6.65 6.89
CA ARG A 60 11.09 7.59 6.21
C ARG A 60 10.56 9.03 6.29
N ARG A 61 9.26 9.24 6.06
CA ARG A 61 8.62 10.56 6.14
C ARG A 61 8.77 11.18 7.51
N ARG A 62 8.61 10.41 8.60
CA ARG A 62 8.78 10.91 9.97
C ARG A 62 10.20 11.42 10.24
N PHE A 63 11.24 10.74 9.72
CA PHE A 63 12.62 11.23 9.83
C PHE A 63 12.86 12.44 8.93
N TYR A 64 12.32 12.45 7.71
CA TYR A 64 12.44 13.59 6.80
C TYR A 64 11.89 14.88 7.43
N GLU A 65 10.73 14.82 8.05
CA GLU A 65 10.15 15.96 8.77
C GLU A 65 11.07 16.48 9.89
N ARG A 66 11.90 15.63 10.50
CA ARG A 66 12.88 16.04 11.52
C ARG A 66 14.12 16.69 10.92
N VAL A 67 14.54 16.24 9.75
CA VAL A 67 15.62 16.91 9.02
C VAL A 67 15.20 18.31 8.60
N VAL A 68 14.00 18.45 8.04
CA VAL A 68 13.48 19.74 7.56
C VAL A 68 13.24 20.72 8.70
N ALA A 69 12.68 20.26 9.83
CA ALA A 69 12.28 21.13 10.92
C ALA A 69 13.43 21.47 11.89
N GLU A 70 14.39 20.56 12.07
CA GLU A 70 15.37 20.62 13.18
C GLU A 70 16.81 20.39 12.71
N ALA A 71 17.04 20.19 11.37
CA ALA A 71 18.33 19.78 10.78
C ALA A 71 19.01 18.61 11.56
N SER A 72 18.21 17.67 12.09
CA SER A 72 18.66 16.62 12.99
C SER A 72 19.68 15.69 12.32
N PRO A 73 20.93 15.58 12.82
CA PRO A 73 21.94 14.66 12.28
C PRO A 73 21.52 13.20 12.39
N ILE A 74 20.88 12.82 13.51
CA ILE A 74 20.37 11.44 13.73
C ILE A 74 19.30 11.11 12.71
N ALA A 75 18.37 12.03 12.44
CA ALA A 75 17.33 11.81 11.43
C ALA A 75 17.94 11.70 10.02
N ASN A 76 18.95 12.51 9.71
CA ASN A 76 19.64 12.44 8.44
C ASN A 76 20.37 11.10 8.25
N GLU A 77 21.07 10.61 9.27
CA GLU A 77 21.71 9.29 9.23
C GLU A 77 20.67 8.15 9.06
N ALA A 78 19.53 8.21 9.77
CA ALA A 78 18.44 7.27 9.59
C ALA A 78 17.94 7.26 8.14
N LEU A 79 17.79 8.44 7.52
CA LEU A 79 17.39 8.56 6.11
C LEU A 79 18.41 7.95 5.16
N GLN A 80 19.72 8.12 5.41
CA GLN A 80 20.76 7.51 4.59
C GLN A 80 20.74 5.99 4.65
N ARG A 81 20.56 5.41 5.83
CA ARG A 81 20.43 3.95 6.03
C ARG A 81 19.17 3.41 5.35
N ILE A 82 18.04 4.11 5.47
CA ILE A 82 16.81 3.74 4.76
C ILE A 82 16.99 3.88 3.25
N ALA A 83 17.66 4.92 2.76
CA ALA A 83 17.93 5.09 1.33
C ALA A 83 18.78 3.94 0.75
N ALA A 84 19.66 3.33 1.54
CA ALA A 84 20.41 2.14 1.10
C ALA A 84 19.47 0.96 0.81
N LEU A 85 18.41 0.75 1.63
CA LEU A 85 17.39 -0.27 1.36
C LEU A 85 16.66 0.00 0.05
N TYR A 86 16.26 1.25 -0.20
CA TYR A 86 15.56 1.65 -1.44
C TYR A 86 16.42 1.47 -2.69
N ARG A 87 17.74 1.67 -2.60
CA ARG A 87 18.66 1.39 -3.72
C ARG A 87 18.65 -0.09 -4.08
N ILE A 88 18.73 -0.97 -3.08
CA ILE A 88 18.65 -2.42 -3.31
C ILE A 88 17.31 -2.80 -3.95
N GLU A 89 16.20 -2.25 -3.46
CA GLU A 89 14.87 -2.51 -4.03
C GLU A 89 14.74 -2.03 -5.49
N THR A 90 15.44 -0.96 -5.86
CA THR A 90 15.47 -0.49 -7.25
C THR A 90 16.14 -1.51 -8.17
N ASP A 91 17.24 -2.13 -7.71
CA ASP A 91 17.97 -3.14 -8.48
C ASP A 91 17.11 -4.40 -8.73
N ILE A 92 16.29 -4.79 -7.76
CA ILE A 92 15.53 -6.05 -7.79
C ILE A 92 14.05 -5.90 -8.16
N ARG A 93 13.60 -4.72 -8.53
CA ARG A 93 12.17 -4.41 -8.74
C ARG A 93 11.47 -5.34 -9.74
N ARG A 94 12.19 -5.84 -10.76
CA ARG A 94 11.64 -6.70 -11.82
C ARG A 94 11.96 -8.17 -11.61
N CYS A 95 12.62 -8.55 -10.51
CA CYS A 95 12.97 -9.92 -10.24
C CYS A 95 11.79 -10.71 -9.68
N ALA A 96 11.81 -12.03 -9.91
CA ALA A 96 10.86 -12.96 -9.29
C ALA A 96 10.94 -12.90 -7.75
N PRO A 97 9.86 -13.23 -7.03
CA PRO A 97 9.81 -13.13 -5.57
C PRO A 97 10.95 -13.88 -4.86
N ASP A 98 11.32 -15.07 -5.30
CA ASP A 98 12.39 -15.83 -4.67
C ASP A 98 13.76 -15.18 -4.88
N ALA A 99 14.03 -14.62 -6.06
CA ALA A 99 15.25 -13.86 -6.34
C ALA A 99 15.30 -12.56 -5.51
N ARG A 100 14.16 -11.86 -5.37
CA ARG A 100 14.06 -10.67 -4.49
C ARG A 100 14.39 -11.04 -3.05
N ARG A 101 13.80 -12.13 -2.56
CA ARG A 101 14.07 -12.63 -1.20
C ARG A 101 15.54 -12.93 -1.01
N ALA A 102 16.19 -13.65 -1.94
CA ALA A 102 17.60 -13.98 -1.85
C ALA A 102 18.49 -12.74 -1.72
N VAL A 103 18.33 -11.76 -2.60
CA VAL A 103 19.09 -10.49 -2.56
C VAL A 103 18.80 -9.69 -1.29
N ARG A 104 17.56 -9.66 -0.81
CA ARG A 104 17.20 -9.00 0.45
C ARG A 104 17.87 -9.65 1.66
N GLN A 105 17.96 -10.98 1.68
CA GLN A 105 18.67 -11.71 2.74
C GLN A 105 20.17 -11.37 2.75
N GLU A 106 20.77 -11.26 1.58
CA GLU A 106 22.20 -10.98 1.44
C GLU A 106 22.53 -9.50 1.70
N ARG A 107 21.77 -8.57 1.10
CA ARG A 107 22.14 -7.15 1.06
C ARG A 107 21.33 -6.26 2.02
N SER A 108 20.04 -6.52 2.21
CA SER A 108 19.17 -5.67 3.02
C SER A 108 19.15 -6.09 4.49
N ARG A 109 19.21 -7.39 4.77
CA ARG A 109 19.20 -7.91 6.16
C ARG A 109 20.33 -7.35 7.03
N PRO A 110 21.59 -7.26 6.60
CA PRO A 110 22.65 -6.64 7.40
C PRO A 110 22.34 -5.18 7.78
N ILE A 111 21.86 -4.39 6.82
CA ILE A 111 21.50 -2.98 7.06
C ILE A 111 20.41 -2.87 8.13
N VAL A 112 19.36 -3.71 8.03
CA VAL A 112 18.24 -3.73 8.98
C VAL A 112 18.72 -4.20 10.36
N ALA A 113 19.58 -5.23 10.42
CA ALA A 113 20.12 -5.75 11.67
C ALA A 113 20.97 -4.73 12.45
N GLU A 114 21.65 -3.84 11.74
CA GLU A 114 22.41 -2.74 12.36
C GLU A 114 21.52 -1.55 12.71
N LEU A 115 20.47 -1.30 11.95
CA LEU A 115 19.61 -0.14 12.11
C LEU A 115 18.80 -0.20 13.43
N GLU A 116 18.27 -1.35 13.79
CA GLU A 116 17.46 -1.51 15.01
C GLU A 116 18.23 -1.17 16.28
N PRO A 117 19.39 -1.82 16.59
CA PRO A 117 20.15 -1.48 17.78
C PRO A 117 20.64 -0.03 17.78
N TRP A 118 21.03 0.51 16.62
CA TRP A 118 21.39 1.90 16.47
C TRP A 118 20.22 2.85 16.83
N LEU A 119 19.00 2.57 16.36
CA LEU A 119 17.81 3.35 16.74
C LEU A 119 17.53 3.28 18.23
N ARG A 120 17.70 2.11 18.87
CA ARG A 120 17.54 1.93 20.32
C ARG A 120 18.57 2.72 21.10
N GLU A 121 19.83 2.71 20.68
CA GLU A 121 20.91 3.52 21.26
C GLU A 121 20.59 5.02 21.18
N LYS A 122 20.21 5.51 19.99
CA LYS A 122 19.87 6.93 19.83
C LYS A 122 18.63 7.33 20.64
N LEU A 123 17.65 6.45 20.75
CA LEU A 123 16.46 6.70 21.56
C LEU A 123 16.79 6.90 23.03
N ALA A 124 17.76 6.15 23.57
CA ALA A 124 18.19 6.27 24.96
C ALA A 124 18.79 7.65 25.29
N LEU A 125 19.36 8.33 24.29
CA LEU A 125 20.00 9.64 24.44
C LEU A 125 19.01 10.82 24.29
N LEU A 126 17.76 10.55 23.90
CA LEU A 126 16.79 11.58 23.56
C LEU A 126 15.75 11.81 24.67
N SER A 127 15.31 13.06 24.81
CA SER A 127 14.15 13.37 25.65
C SER A 127 12.91 12.60 25.15
N ARG A 128 12.16 12.02 26.09
CA ARG A 128 10.91 11.28 25.79
C ARG A 128 9.88 12.11 25.03
N LYS A 129 9.88 13.44 25.19
CA LYS A 129 8.93 14.36 24.55
C LYS A 129 9.40 14.82 23.17
N SER A 130 10.64 14.57 22.77
CA SER A 130 11.16 15.05 21.48
C SER A 130 10.43 14.37 20.31
N LYS A 131 10.23 15.12 19.23
CA LYS A 131 9.62 14.62 17.99
C LYS A 131 10.46 13.52 17.33
N LEU A 132 11.78 13.63 17.44
CA LEU A 132 12.71 12.60 16.96
C LEU A 132 12.54 11.30 17.76
N ALA A 133 12.44 11.36 19.09
CA ALA A 133 12.18 10.17 19.89
C ALA A 133 10.81 9.53 19.55
N GLN A 134 9.81 10.32 19.17
CA GLN A 134 8.52 9.81 18.70
C GLN A 134 8.66 9.08 17.36
N ALA A 135 9.45 9.62 16.42
CA ALA A 135 9.71 8.99 15.13
C ALA A 135 10.45 7.64 15.32
N ILE A 136 11.45 7.59 16.18
CA ILE A 136 12.17 6.34 16.48
C ILE A 136 11.24 5.32 17.16
N ARG A 137 10.48 5.71 18.17
CA ARG A 137 9.51 4.80 18.83
C ARG A 137 8.48 4.27 17.86
N TYR A 138 8.00 5.08 16.91
CA TYR A 138 7.12 4.60 15.86
C TYR A 138 7.77 3.47 15.06
N GLY A 139 9.01 3.65 14.59
CA GLY A 139 9.76 2.61 13.87
C GLY A 139 9.91 1.34 14.70
N LEU A 140 10.39 1.45 15.94
CA LEU A 140 10.61 0.32 16.82
C LEU A 140 9.32 -0.42 17.21
N SER A 141 8.20 0.30 17.37
CA SER A 141 6.89 -0.33 17.68
C SER A 141 6.24 -1.06 16.49
N HIS A 142 6.76 -0.83 15.29
CA HIS A 142 6.30 -1.47 14.04
C HIS A 142 7.38 -2.36 13.42
N TRP A 143 8.48 -2.63 14.16
CA TRP A 143 9.68 -3.24 13.61
C TRP A 143 9.44 -4.60 12.96
N ASP A 144 8.74 -5.50 13.63
CA ASP A 144 8.42 -6.83 13.12
C ASP A 144 7.70 -6.81 11.76
N GLY A 145 6.81 -5.85 11.57
CA GLY A 145 6.11 -5.68 10.31
C GLY A 145 6.93 -4.95 9.25
N LEU A 146 7.84 -4.03 9.66
CA LEU A 146 8.77 -3.35 8.76
C LEU A 146 9.78 -4.33 8.15
N VAL A 147 10.22 -5.34 8.89
CA VAL A 147 11.23 -6.29 8.41
C VAL A 147 10.68 -7.45 7.59
N ARG A 148 9.35 -7.62 7.51
CA ARG A 148 8.72 -8.75 6.79
C ARG A 148 9.09 -8.84 5.32
N PHE A 149 9.31 -7.73 4.65
CA PHE A 149 9.73 -7.74 3.24
C PHE A 149 11.02 -8.51 3.00
N LEU A 150 11.86 -8.68 4.03
CA LEU A 150 13.08 -9.47 3.95
C LEU A 150 12.82 -10.95 3.72
N ASP A 151 11.75 -11.48 4.30
CA ASP A 151 11.46 -12.92 4.33
C ASP A 151 10.44 -13.34 3.26
N ASP A 152 9.66 -12.41 2.70
CA ASP A 152 8.72 -12.68 1.61
C ASP A 152 8.98 -11.72 0.43
N GLY A 153 9.48 -12.25 -0.68
CA GLY A 153 9.79 -11.47 -1.88
C GLY A 153 8.56 -10.85 -2.55
N ARG A 154 7.34 -11.24 -2.18
CA ARG A 154 6.08 -10.64 -2.67
C ARG A 154 5.71 -9.36 -1.93
N VAL A 155 6.19 -9.20 -0.69
CA VAL A 155 5.94 -8.01 0.11
C VAL A 155 6.83 -6.88 -0.39
N GLU A 156 6.24 -5.74 -0.72
CA GLU A 156 6.98 -4.55 -1.12
C GLU A 156 7.56 -3.82 0.11
N ILE A 157 8.66 -3.09 -0.08
CA ILE A 157 9.24 -2.27 1.01
C ILE A 157 8.29 -1.12 1.40
N ASP A 158 7.49 -0.64 0.44
CA ASP A 158 6.49 0.41 0.67
C ASP A 158 5.21 0.21 -0.13
N SER A 159 4.16 0.93 0.25
CA SER A 159 2.87 0.98 -0.43
C SER A 159 2.79 2.06 -1.52
N ASN A 160 3.89 2.75 -1.84
CA ASN A 160 3.90 3.87 -2.80
C ASN A 160 3.43 3.46 -4.20
N THR A 161 3.58 2.19 -4.58
CA THR A 161 3.05 1.68 -5.85
C THR A 161 1.53 1.75 -5.87
N VAL A 162 0.88 1.45 -4.76
CA VAL A 162 -0.57 1.55 -4.58
C VAL A 162 -0.99 3.02 -4.48
N GLU A 163 -0.30 3.81 -3.66
CA GLU A 163 -0.61 5.22 -3.46
C GLU A 163 -0.43 6.08 -4.72
N ARG A 164 0.61 5.83 -5.52
CA ARG A 164 0.82 6.53 -6.80
C ARG A 164 -0.17 6.11 -7.88
N ARG A 165 -0.56 4.84 -7.91
CA ARG A 165 -1.52 4.33 -8.90
C ARG A 165 -2.96 4.63 -8.54
N SER A 166 -3.26 4.83 -7.25
CA SER A 166 -4.60 5.20 -6.81
C SER A 166 -5.05 6.57 -7.34
N GLY A 167 -4.14 7.37 -7.93
CA GLY A 167 -4.49 8.65 -8.57
C GLY A 167 -5.22 9.64 -7.65
N LEU A 168 -5.58 9.19 -6.46
CA LEU A 168 -6.21 9.97 -5.43
C LEU A 168 -5.13 10.74 -4.66
N SER A 169 -4.58 11.76 -5.32
CA SER A 169 -3.95 12.84 -4.59
C SER A 169 -4.90 13.32 -3.48
N PRO A 170 -4.41 13.70 -2.30
CA PRO A 170 -5.23 14.30 -1.25
C PRO A 170 -6.12 15.45 -1.73
N SER A 171 -5.73 16.13 -2.83
CA SER A 171 -6.54 17.15 -3.50
C SER A 171 -7.72 16.58 -4.29
N ARG A 172 -7.61 15.37 -4.86
CA ARG A 172 -8.74 14.71 -5.55
C ARG A 172 -9.70 14.04 -4.57
N ALA A 173 -9.21 13.51 -3.44
CA ALA A 173 -10.05 13.03 -2.36
C ALA A 173 -10.93 14.15 -1.77
N LYS A 174 -10.46 15.41 -1.80
CA LYS A 174 -11.28 16.58 -1.41
C LYS A 174 -12.43 16.86 -2.39
N ASN A 175 -12.29 16.52 -3.66
CA ASN A 175 -13.37 16.68 -4.65
C ASN A 175 -14.44 15.58 -4.55
N ALA A 176 -14.12 14.43 -3.93
CA ALA A 176 -15.07 13.37 -3.62
C ALA A 176 -16.03 13.70 -2.44
N LEU A 177 -15.83 14.83 -1.76
CA LEU A 177 -16.72 15.34 -0.71
C LEU A 177 -18.12 15.71 -1.23
N PHE A 178 -18.38 15.67 -2.53
CA PHE A 178 -19.67 15.97 -3.15
C PHE A 178 -20.41 14.73 -3.67
N ALA A 179 -20.29 13.61 -2.97
CA ALA A 179 -21.07 12.40 -3.33
C ALA A 179 -22.58 12.58 -3.07
N GLY A 180 -22.98 13.65 -2.41
CA GLY A 180 -24.38 14.01 -2.15
C GLY A 180 -25.10 13.16 -1.11
N SER A 181 -24.71 11.89 -0.96
CA SER A 181 -25.28 10.93 -0.01
C SER A 181 -24.32 9.75 0.19
N ASP A 182 -24.57 8.92 1.22
CA ASP A 182 -23.81 7.67 1.45
C ASP A 182 -23.90 6.72 0.25
N GLY A 183 -25.09 6.55 -0.34
CA GLY A 183 -25.26 5.73 -1.55
C GLY A 183 -24.52 6.29 -2.77
N GLY A 184 -24.43 7.62 -2.89
CA GLY A 184 -23.60 8.26 -3.91
C GLY A 184 -22.12 8.00 -3.69
N ALA A 185 -21.66 8.02 -2.44
CA ALA A 185 -20.27 7.72 -2.08
C ALA A 185 -19.90 6.24 -2.33
N GLU A 186 -20.80 5.31 -2.04
CA GLU A 186 -20.66 3.88 -2.36
C GLU A 186 -20.56 3.66 -3.88
N SER A 187 -21.47 4.24 -4.65
CA SER A 187 -21.46 4.14 -6.11
C SER A 187 -20.17 4.72 -6.70
N TRP A 188 -19.72 5.86 -6.19
CA TRP A 188 -18.47 6.46 -6.61
C TRP A 188 -17.27 5.55 -6.30
N ALA A 189 -17.24 4.93 -5.12
CA ALA A 189 -16.18 4.01 -4.72
C ALA A 189 -16.09 2.80 -5.66
N VAL A 190 -17.24 2.23 -6.07
CA VAL A 190 -17.30 1.13 -7.04
C VAL A 190 -16.74 1.56 -8.40
N ILE A 191 -17.22 2.69 -8.95
CA ILE A 191 -16.76 3.19 -10.25
C ILE A 191 -15.26 3.50 -10.22
N ALA A 192 -14.77 4.14 -9.17
CA ALA A 192 -13.36 4.44 -9.00
C ALA A 192 -12.51 3.15 -8.93
N SER A 193 -13.00 2.10 -8.25
CA SER A 193 -12.36 0.79 -8.18
C SER A 193 -12.19 0.16 -9.57
N LEU A 194 -13.24 0.19 -10.38
CA LEU A 194 -13.21 -0.34 -11.74
C LEU A 194 -12.25 0.46 -12.63
N ILE A 195 -12.30 1.78 -12.59
CA ILE A 195 -11.41 2.65 -13.38
C ILE A 195 -9.93 2.38 -13.04
N GLU A 196 -9.59 2.34 -11.76
CA GLU A 196 -8.19 2.11 -11.35
C GLU A 196 -7.76 0.67 -11.64
N THR A 197 -8.65 -0.30 -11.52
CA THR A 197 -8.37 -1.69 -11.92
C THR A 197 -8.14 -1.81 -13.43
N CYS A 198 -8.92 -1.12 -14.27
CA CYS A 198 -8.67 -1.03 -15.71
C CYS A 198 -7.25 -0.54 -16.01
N LYS A 199 -6.85 0.58 -15.39
CA LYS A 199 -5.50 1.15 -15.57
C LYS A 199 -4.39 0.18 -15.15
N LEU A 200 -4.59 -0.58 -14.08
CA LEU A 200 -3.63 -1.60 -13.62
C LEU A 200 -3.45 -2.72 -14.63
N ASN A 201 -4.51 -3.06 -15.37
CA ASN A 201 -4.52 -4.13 -16.36
C ASN A 201 -4.30 -3.64 -17.79
N GLY A 202 -3.97 -2.35 -17.99
CA GLY A 202 -3.73 -1.77 -19.33
C GLY A 202 -5.01 -1.66 -20.18
N VAL A 203 -6.18 -1.60 -19.56
CA VAL A 203 -7.49 -1.48 -20.19
C VAL A 203 -7.93 -0.02 -20.22
N ASP A 204 -8.44 0.47 -21.34
CA ASP A 204 -9.04 1.80 -21.43
C ASP A 204 -10.32 1.85 -20.59
N PRO A 205 -10.38 2.71 -19.55
CA PRO A 205 -11.53 2.74 -18.63
C PRO A 205 -12.82 3.20 -19.31
N TYR A 206 -12.73 4.10 -20.31
CA TYR A 206 -13.91 4.62 -20.98
C TYR A 206 -14.54 3.54 -21.89
N ALA A 207 -13.74 2.88 -22.70
CA ALA A 207 -14.18 1.79 -23.56
C ALA A 207 -14.76 0.64 -22.72
N TYR A 208 -14.08 0.27 -21.62
CA TYR A 208 -14.54 -0.75 -20.68
C TYR A 208 -15.90 -0.41 -20.08
N LEU A 209 -16.08 0.82 -19.55
CA LEU A 209 -17.35 1.22 -18.93
C LEU A 209 -18.49 1.27 -19.95
N ALA A 210 -18.24 1.78 -21.18
CA ALA A 210 -19.23 1.82 -22.24
C ALA A 210 -19.71 0.42 -22.64
N ASP A 211 -18.78 -0.52 -22.86
CA ASP A 211 -19.11 -1.92 -23.17
C ASP A 211 -19.85 -2.61 -22.00
N THR A 212 -19.33 -2.48 -20.80
CA THR A 212 -19.91 -3.09 -19.60
C THR A 212 -21.35 -2.62 -19.37
N LEU A 213 -21.60 -1.31 -19.48
CA LEU A 213 -22.95 -0.76 -19.35
C LEU A 213 -23.88 -1.24 -20.46
N THR A 214 -23.38 -1.31 -21.70
CA THR A 214 -24.14 -1.84 -22.85
C THR A 214 -24.53 -3.30 -22.62
N ARG A 215 -23.61 -4.12 -22.15
CA ARG A 215 -23.89 -5.53 -21.84
C ARG A 215 -24.90 -5.70 -20.71
N ILE A 216 -24.79 -4.91 -19.64
CA ILE A 216 -25.74 -4.93 -18.51
C ILE A 216 -27.15 -4.54 -18.99
N VAL A 217 -27.28 -3.45 -19.75
CA VAL A 217 -28.56 -3.00 -20.31
C VAL A 217 -29.12 -4.02 -21.32
N GLY A 218 -28.24 -4.70 -22.05
CA GLY A 218 -28.58 -5.80 -22.96
C GLY A 218 -28.99 -7.13 -22.28
N GLY A 219 -29.06 -7.16 -20.93
CA GLY A 219 -29.52 -8.32 -20.17
C GLY A 219 -28.43 -9.32 -19.82
N HIS A 220 -27.18 -8.88 -19.66
CA HIS A 220 -26.10 -9.73 -19.17
C HIS A 220 -26.48 -10.40 -17.84
N LEU A 221 -26.23 -11.69 -17.73
CA LEU A 221 -26.66 -12.47 -16.57
C LEU A 221 -25.83 -12.12 -15.34
N ALA A 222 -26.47 -11.79 -14.22
CA ALA A 222 -25.79 -11.45 -12.97
C ALA A 222 -24.87 -12.59 -12.46
N ARG A 223 -25.20 -13.85 -12.74
CA ARG A 223 -24.34 -15.00 -12.39
C ARG A 223 -23.02 -15.06 -13.19
N ALA A 224 -22.93 -14.35 -14.28
CA ALA A 224 -21.74 -14.25 -15.15
C ALA A 224 -20.98 -12.93 -14.94
N ILE A 225 -21.12 -12.29 -13.77
CA ILE A 225 -20.50 -11.00 -13.45
C ILE A 225 -18.98 -11.00 -13.60
N ASP A 226 -18.34 -12.14 -13.41
CA ASP A 226 -16.89 -12.29 -13.55
C ASP A 226 -16.39 -12.01 -14.97
N GLU A 227 -17.25 -12.18 -16.00
CA GLU A 227 -16.96 -11.84 -17.39
C GLU A 227 -16.91 -10.32 -17.63
N LEU A 228 -17.44 -9.54 -16.72
CA LEU A 228 -17.44 -8.08 -16.76
C LEU A 228 -16.28 -7.46 -15.98
N LEU A 229 -15.43 -8.26 -15.35
CA LEU A 229 -14.30 -7.72 -14.60
C LEU A 229 -13.23 -7.14 -15.55
N PRO A 230 -12.52 -6.06 -15.15
CA PRO A 230 -11.58 -5.37 -16.04
C PRO A 230 -10.50 -6.27 -16.67
N TRP A 231 -10.05 -7.29 -15.96
CA TRP A 231 -9.06 -8.25 -16.49
C TRP A 231 -9.64 -9.31 -17.44
N ALA A 232 -10.96 -9.49 -17.45
CA ALA A 232 -11.65 -10.35 -18.40
C ALA A 232 -12.06 -9.60 -19.69
N TYR A 233 -11.86 -8.28 -19.74
CA TYR A 233 -12.24 -7.45 -20.87
C TYR A 233 -11.36 -7.73 -22.10
N VAL A 234 -11.98 -8.19 -23.17
CA VAL A 234 -11.34 -8.62 -24.44
C VAL A 234 -11.64 -7.60 -25.55
N GLY A 235 -11.51 -6.35 -25.30
CA GLY A 235 -11.90 -5.42 -26.33
C GLY A 235 -11.33 -4.02 -26.21
N ALA A 236 -10.06 -3.81 -26.37
CA ALA A 236 -9.47 -2.59 -26.91
C ALA A 236 -7.95 -2.69 -26.91
N GLN A 237 -7.31 -2.10 -27.87
CA GLN A 237 -5.86 -1.96 -27.95
C GLN A 237 -5.32 -1.26 -26.68
N PRO A 238 -4.12 -1.63 -26.22
CA PRO A 238 -3.48 -0.95 -25.09
C PRO A 238 -3.38 0.54 -25.38
N LEU A 239 -3.62 1.34 -24.36
CA LEU A 239 -3.33 2.77 -24.41
C LEU A 239 -1.87 2.93 -24.83
N GLN A 240 -1.64 3.48 -26.02
CA GLN A 240 -0.33 3.97 -26.41
C GLN A 240 0.00 5.10 -25.42
N ASP A 241 1.11 4.97 -24.71
CA ASP A 241 1.61 5.99 -23.82
C ASP A 241 1.60 7.34 -24.56
N ALA A 242 0.71 8.21 -24.14
CA ALA A 242 0.78 9.60 -24.52
C ALA A 242 2.04 10.18 -23.86
N ALA A 243 3.02 10.48 -24.69
CA ALA A 243 4.31 11.06 -24.37
C ALA A 243 4.18 12.41 -23.62
#